data_f4bed7d364e13589798c692a9a617390
#
_entry.id   f4bed7d364e13589798c692a9a617390
#
_cell.length_a   1.000
_cell.length_b   1.000
_cell.length_c   1.000
_cell.angle_alpha   90.00
_cell.angle_beta   90.00
_cell.angle_gamma   90.00
#
_symmetry.space_group_name_H-M   'P 1'
#
loop_
_entity.id
_entity.type
_entity.pdbx_description
1 polymer ?
#
loop_
_entity_poly.entity_id
_entity_poly.type
_entity_poly.pdbx_seq_one_letter_code
_entity_poly.pdbx_strand_id
1 'polypeptide(L)'
;MYYLILVFYSRRLRSTFAVFWVILGGAHLVIGCAPLPVYMYTMLGVLCTAGWCIFIVIEARIIKAMLSRCDRCADYIIILGAQVRGKKITDSLKRRLDKGLEYLRRFPDTKVIVSGGQGPGEDISEADAMAGYLTECGILPDRVIREERSTSTRENLAYSRKFLDPARQSVGIVTNGFHMYRAALIARQEGYRHIHMIPATSNPVFQINYLVREFFAVLYLMIKMYIPGKKRA
;
A
#
# COMPACT_ATOMS: atom_id res chain seq x y z
N MET A 1 -15.68 -20.11 -1.62
CA MET A 1 -16.39 -19.26 -2.60
C MET A 1 -15.56 -18.05 -3.08
N TYR A 2 -15.03 -17.19 -2.19
CA TYR A 2 -14.27 -15.99 -2.60
C TYR A 2 -13.00 -16.31 -3.42
N TYR A 3 -12.27 -17.38 -3.10
CA TYR A 3 -11.13 -17.84 -3.91
C TYR A 3 -11.52 -18.10 -5.39
N LEU A 4 -12.64 -18.76 -5.62
CA LEU A 4 -13.12 -19.04 -6.99
C LEU A 4 -13.42 -17.74 -7.75
N ILE A 5 -14.00 -16.73 -7.07
CA ILE A 5 -14.24 -15.41 -7.66
C ILE A 5 -12.91 -14.74 -8.06
N LEU A 6 -11.89 -14.80 -7.20
CA LEU A 6 -10.56 -14.26 -7.49
C LEU A 6 -9.90 -14.96 -8.68
N VAL A 7 -9.98 -16.31 -8.75
CA VAL A 7 -9.43 -17.10 -9.86
C VAL A 7 -10.14 -16.79 -11.16
N PHE A 8 -11.48 -16.79 -11.14
CA PHE A 8 -12.29 -16.49 -12.32
C PHE A 8 -12.00 -15.10 -12.89
N TYR A 9 -11.97 -14.09 -12.03
CA TYR A 9 -11.73 -12.71 -12.45
C TYR A 9 -10.29 -12.45 -12.88
N SER A 10 -9.29 -12.99 -12.17
CA SER A 10 -7.87 -12.80 -12.49
C SER A 10 -7.37 -13.69 -13.61
N ARG A 11 -8.14 -14.74 -13.97
CA ARG A 11 -7.72 -15.85 -14.87
C ARG A 11 -6.39 -16.50 -14.45
N ARG A 12 -6.04 -16.44 -13.18
CA ARG A 12 -4.80 -17.00 -12.63
C ARG A 12 -5.11 -17.80 -11.36
N LEU A 13 -4.70 -19.07 -11.33
CA LEU A 13 -4.82 -19.93 -10.15
C LEU A 13 -3.97 -19.41 -8.96
N ARG A 14 -2.86 -18.75 -9.26
CA ARG A 14 -1.96 -18.15 -8.27
C ARG A 14 -2.06 -16.63 -8.31
N SER A 15 -3.24 -16.10 -8.02
CA SER A 15 -3.36 -14.65 -7.78
C SER A 15 -2.75 -14.30 -6.42
N THR A 16 -2.26 -13.07 -6.28
CA THR A 16 -1.63 -12.58 -5.06
C THR A 16 -2.52 -12.87 -3.84
N PHE A 17 -2.01 -13.66 -2.88
CA PHE A 17 -2.68 -14.00 -1.62
C PHE A 17 -3.94 -14.89 -1.71
N ALA A 18 -4.33 -15.39 -2.89
CA ALA A 18 -5.52 -16.22 -3.04
C ALA A 18 -5.40 -17.59 -2.36
N VAL A 19 -4.21 -18.17 -2.33
CA VAL A 19 -3.91 -19.46 -1.66
C VAL A 19 -4.22 -19.41 -0.16
N PHE A 20 -4.10 -18.24 0.47
CA PHE A 20 -4.48 -18.05 1.87
C PHE A 20 -5.92 -18.52 2.16
N TRP A 21 -6.86 -18.21 1.28
CA TRP A 21 -8.27 -18.56 1.48
C TRP A 21 -8.51 -20.08 1.42
N VAL A 22 -7.72 -20.80 0.61
CA VAL A 22 -7.77 -22.27 0.54
C VAL A 22 -7.21 -22.88 1.82
N ILE A 23 -6.06 -22.40 2.28
CA ILE A 23 -5.43 -22.85 3.52
C ILE A 23 -6.34 -22.58 4.72
N LEU A 24 -6.89 -21.38 4.81
CA LEU A 24 -7.79 -21.00 5.90
C LEU A 24 -9.04 -21.89 5.93
N GLY A 25 -9.68 -22.10 4.78
CA GLY A 25 -10.84 -22.97 4.67
C GLY A 25 -10.53 -24.44 5.04
N GLY A 26 -9.42 -24.96 4.54
CA GLY A 26 -8.95 -26.31 4.88
C GLY A 26 -8.66 -26.50 6.37
N ALA A 27 -7.98 -25.50 6.98
CA ALA A 27 -7.71 -25.54 8.43
C ALA A 27 -9.00 -25.57 9.28
N HIS A 28 -10.01 -24.78 8.92
CA HIS A 28 -11.31 -24.79 9.60
C HIS A 28 -12.02 -26.16 9.49
N LEU A 29 -11.99 -26.78 8.30
CA LEU A 29 -12.57 -28.11 8.11
C LEU A 29 -11.85 -29.15 8.96
N VAL A 30 -10.51 -29.17 8.97
CA VAL A 30 -9.72 -30.10 9.76
C VAL A 30 -10.01 -29.96 11.26
N ILE A 31 -10.01 -28.72 11.78
CA ILE A 31 -10.29 -28.43 13.19
C ILE A 31 -11.72 -28.82 13.55
N GLY A 32 -12.70 -28.55 12.67
CA GLY A 32 -14.10 -28.86 12.92
C GLY A 32 -14.41 -30.37 12.93
N CYS A 33 -13.63 -31.20 12.20
CA CYS A 33 -13.79 -32.64 12.15
C CYS A 33 -12.88 -33.41 13.13
N ALA A 34 -11.89 -32.77 13.74
CA ALA A 34 -10.96 -33.42 14.64
C ALA A 34 -11.59 -33.70 16.01
N PRO A 35 -11.49 -34.91 16.56
CA PRO A 35 -11.99 -35.25 17.90
C PRO A 35 -11.02 -34.72 18.96
N LEU A 36 -11.05 -33.41 19.21
CA LEU A 36 -10.18 -32.76 20.18
C LEU A 36 -10.80 -32.75 21.59
N PRO A 37 -10.01 -32.83 22.67
CA PRO A 37 -10.48 -32.63 24.03
C PRO A 37 -11.07 -31.22 24.24
N VAL A 38 -12.06 -31.07 25.13
CA VAL A 38 -12.76 -29.83 25.39
C VAL A 38 -11.82 -28.66 25.72
N TYR A 39 -10.79 -28.92 26.52
CA TYR A 39 -9.81 -27.89 26.90
C TYR A 39 -9.05 -27.32 25.68
N MET A 40 -8.80 -28.12 24.65
CA MET A 40 -8.16 -27.66 23.40
C MET A 40 -9.08 -26.74 22.61
N TYR A 41 -10.38 -27.07 22.52
CA TYR A 41 -11.36 -26.17 21.90
C TYR A 41 -11.46 -24.85 22.64
N THR A 42 -11.44 -24.85 23.98
CA THR A 42 -11.44 -23.63 24.79
C THR A 42 -10.20 -22.79 24.53
N MET A 43 -9.01 -23.41 24.54
CA MET A 43 -7.76 -22.71 24.25
C MET A 43 -7.75 -22.11 22.82
N LEU A 44 -8.16 -22.89 21.81
CA LEU A 44 -8.28 -22.40 20.44
C LEU A 44 -9.27 -21.24 20.34
N GLY A 45 -10.41 -21.32 21.06
CA GLY A 45 -11.40 -20.25 21.12
C GLY A 45 -10.82 -18.94 21.66
N VAL A 46 -10.05 -19.01 22.74
CA VAL A 46 -9.37 -17.84 23.33
C VAL A 46 -8.36 -17.25 22.34
N LEU A 47 -7.52 -18.10 21.73
CA LEU A 47 -6.54 -17.64 20.74
C LEU A 47 -7.20 -17.02 19.49
N CYS A 48 -8.27 -17.62 18.99
CA CYS A 48 -9.04 -17.07 17.87
C CYS A 48 -9.66 -15.71 18.24
N THR A 49 -10.24 -15.59 19.43
CA THR A 49 -10.82 -14.32 19.89
C THR A 49 -9.76 -13.23 19.99
N ALA A 50 -8.60 -13.52 20.57
CA ALA A 50 -7.49 -12.56 20.62
C ALA A 50 -7.02 -12.17 19.21
N GLY A 51 -6.89 -13.14 18.30
CA GLY A 51 -6.54 -12.90 16.90
C GLY A 51 -7.56 -12.00 16.19
N TRP A 52 -8.86 -12.24 16.40
CA TRP A 52 -9.92 -11.39 15.85
C TRP A 52 -9.91 -9.97 16.42
N CYS A 53 -9.64 -9.79 17.71
CA CYS A 53 -9.49 -8.45 18.29
C CYS A 53 -8.34 -7.67 17.62
N ILE A 54 -7.18 -8.30 17.44
CA ILE A 54 -6.04 -7.68 16.75
C ILE A 54 -6.41 -7.35 15.29
N PHE A 55 -7.08 -8.29 14.60
CA PHE A 55 -7.52 -8.10 13.23
C PHE A 55 -8.45 -6.88 13.10
N ILE A 56 -9.49 -6.79 13.92
CA ILE A 56 -10.46 -5.69 13.91
C ILE A 56 -9.76 -4.34 14.18
N VAL A 57 -8.84 -4.28 15.13
CA VAL A 57 -8.13 -3.04 15.46
C VAL A 57 -7.25 -2.57 14.29
N ILE A 58 -6.53 -3.48 13.65
CA ILE A 58 -5.67 -3.12 12.52
C ILE A 58 -6.52 -2.73 11.30
N GLU A 59 -7.57 -3.51 10.97
CA GLU A 59 -8.47 -3.20 9.86
C GLU A 59 -9.19 -1.86 10.05
N ALA A 60 -9.63 -1.54 11.27
CA ALA A 60 -10.21 -0.24 11.57
C ALA A 60 -9.25 0.93 11.25
N ARG A 61 -7.94 0.76 11.53
CA ARG A 61 -6.92 1.76 11.18
C ARG A 61 -6.68 1.84 9.67
N ILE A 62 -6.65 0.70 8.98
CA ILE A 62 -6.53 0.65 7.52
C ILE A 62 -7.73 1.35 6.88
N ILE A 63 -8.96 1.01 7.30
CA ILE A 63 -10.20 1.60 6.76
C ILE A 63 -10.24 3.11 7.06
N LYS A 64 -9.86 3.53 8.26
CA LYS A 64 -9.76 4.97 8.59
C LYS A 64 -8.81 5.70 7.66
N ALA A 65 -7.65 5.11 7.33
CA ALA A 65 -6.70 5.70 6.39
C ALA A 65 -7.23 5.68 4.95
N MET A 66 -7.99 4.67 4.55
CA MET A 66 -8.66 4.62 3.25
C MET A 66 -9.70 5.71 3.06
N LEU A 67 -10.39 6.09 4.13
CA LEU A 67 -11.45 7.10 4.13
C LEU A 67 -10.92 8.52 4.38
N SER A 68 -9.60 8.68 4.56
CA SER A 68 -9.02 10.00 4.77
C SER A 68 -9.21 10.89 3.54
N ARG A 69 -9.41 12.19 3.80
CA ARG A 69 -9.50 13.21 2.76
C ARG A 69 -8.45 14.28 3.05
N CYS A 70 -7.78 14.75 2.03
CA CYS A 70 -6.83 15.83 2.14
C CYS A 70 -7.33 17.03 1.32
N ASP A 71 -7.80 18.05 2.05
CA ASP A 71 -8.26 19.33 1.47
C ASP A 71 -7.27 20.47 1.72
N ARG A 72 -6.05 20.14 2.17
CA ARG A 72 -4.99 21.10 2.47
C ARG A 72 -3.92 21.05 1.38
N CYS A 73 -3.36 22.21 1.05
CA CYS A 73 -2.17 22.30 0.20
C CYS A 73 -0.97 21.69 0.92
N ALA A 74 -0.21 20.86 0.23
CA ALA A 74 1.08 20.35 0.67
C ALA A 74 2.19 20.91 -0.21
N ASP A 75 3.40 21.08 0.35
CA ASP A 75 4.56 21.55 -0.43
C ASP A 75 4.93 20.52 -1.52
N TYR A 76 4.82 19.24 -1.17
CA TYR A 76 5.06 18.13 -2.07
C TYR A 76 3.99 17.06 -1.97
N ILE A 77 3.75 16.37 -3.07
CA ILE A 77 3.13 15.05 -3.01
C ILE A 77 4.12 13.99 -3.51
N ILE A 78 4.09 12.80 -2.90
CA ILE A 78 4.83 11.63 -3.36
C ILE A 78 3.83 10.62 -3.88
N ILE A 79 3.88 10.34 -5.18
CA ILE A 79 3.09 9.26 -5.79
C ILE A 79 3.95 8.00 -5.74
N LEU A 80 3.52 7.04 -4.92
CA LEU A 80 4.21 5.75 -4.80
C LEU A 80 3.94 4.90 -6.04
N GLY A 81 4.99 4.32 -6.59
CA GLY A 81 4.93 3.42 -7.71
C GLY A 81 4.12 2.16 -7.43
N ALA A 82 3.63 1.57 -8.50
CA ALA A 82 3.04 0.25 -8.57
C ALA A 82 3.38 -0.31 -9.94
N GLN A 83 3.43 -1.58 -10.07
CA GLN A 83 3.91 -2.28 -11.26
C GLN A 83 3.51 -1.67 -12.62
N VAL A 84 4.45 -1.57 -13.53
CA VAL A 84 4.29 -1.30 -14.97
C VAL A 84 4.40 -2.64 -15.72
N ARG A 85 3.82 -2.78 -16.88
CA ARG A 85 3.95 -3.96 -17.74
C ARG A 85 4.56 -3.55 -19.09
N GLY A 86 5.83 -3.87 -19.29
CA GLY A 86 6.60 -3.25 -20.35
C GLY A 86 6.61 -1.74 -20.14
N LYS A 87 5.94 -0.99 -21.02
CA LYS A 87 5.74 0.46 -20.89
C LYS A 87 4.32 0.86 -20.44
N LYS A 88 3.41 -0.12 -20.25
CA LYS A 88 2.00 0.17 -19.95
C LYS A 88 1.77 0.32 -18.46
N ILE A 89 1.17 1.43 -18.08
CA ILE A 89 0.70 1.72 -16.73
C ILE A 89 -0.41 0.73 -16.35
N THR A 90 -0.28 0.06 -15.19
CA THR A 90 -1.32 -0.84 -14.66
C THR A 90 -2.51 -0.05 -14.10
N ASP A 91 -3.70 -0.67 -13.98
CA ASP A 91 -4.89 -0.05 -13.39
C ASP A 91 -4.62 0.51 -11.99
N SER A 92 -3.85 -0.22 -11.16
CA SER A 92 -3.49 0.24 -9.82
C SER A 92 -2.65 1.52 -9.84
N LEU A 93 -1.66 1.60 -10.74
CA LEU A 93 -0.80 2.77 -10.90
C LEU A 93 -1.59 3.94 -11.49
N LYS A 94 -2.43 3.67 -12.50
CA LYS A 94 -3.28 4.70 -13.11
C LYS A 94 -4.18 5.38 -12.08
N ARG A 95 -4.84 4.63 -11.19
CA ARG A 95 -5.68 5.19 -10.13
C ARG A 95 -4.91 6.12 -9.17
N ARG A 96 -3.64 5.79 -8.87
CA ARG A 96 -2.77 6.67 -8.08
C ARG A 96 -2.45 7.95 -8.83
N LEU A 97 -2.12 7.83 -10.12
CA LEU A 97 -1.81 8.98 -10.97
C LEU A 97 -3.02 9.89 -11.16
N ASP A 98 -4.20 9.33 -11.44
CA ASP A 98 -5.44 10.09 -11.56
C ASP A 98 -5.75 10.87 -10.27
N LYS A 99 -5.53 10.23 -9.09
CA LYS A 99 -5.72 10.90 -7.79
C LYS A 99 -4.67 11.97 -7.52
N GLY A 100 -3.41 11.74 -7.89
CA GLY A 100 -2.35 12.74 -7.83
C GLY A 100 -2.62 13.91 -8.77
N LEU A 101 -3.07 13.64 -9.98
CA LEU A 101 -3.44 14.65 -10.98
C LEU A 101 -4.60 15.55 -10.51
N GLU A 102 -5.65 14.95 -9.92
CA GLU A 102 -6.76 15.68 -9.29
C GLU A 102 -6.23 16.67 -8.24
N TYR A 103 -5.31 16.19 -7.39
CA TYR A 103 -4.70 17.01 -6.34
C TYR A 103 -3.83 18.12 -6.91
N LEU A 104 -2.96 17.85 -7.89
CA LEU A 104 -2.04 18.81 -8.51
C LEU A 104 -2.77 19.92 -9.29
N ARG A 105 -3.93 19.61 -9.86
CA ARG A 105 -4.81 20.59 -10.51
C ARG A 105 -5.48 21.52 -9.50
N ARG A 106 -5.82 21.00 -8.33
CA ARG A 106 -6.43 21.78 -7.24
C ARG A 106 -5.39 22.67 -6.53
N PHE A 107 -4.11 22.22 -6.47
CA PHE A 107 -3.02 22.93 -5.80
C PHE A 107 -1.84 23.14 -6.77
N PRO A 108 -1.85 24.22 -7.57
CA PRO A 108 -0.86 24.44 -8.62
C PRO A 108 0.58 24.63 -8.12
N ASP A 109 0.77 25.10 -6.90
CA ASP A 109 2.09 25.35 -6.31
C ASP A 109 2.75 24.07 -5.76
N THR A 110 1.99 22.99 -5.58
CA THR A 110 2.50 21.71 -5.09
C THR A 110 3.41 21.06 -6.13
N LYS A 111 4.61 20.61 -5.72
CA LYS A 111 5.49 19.79 -6.53
C LYS A 111 5.17 18.30 -6.33
N VAL A 112 5.44 17.48 -7.33
CA VAL A 112 5.22 16.03 -7.26
C VAL A 112 6.53 15.27 -7.41
N ILE A 113 6.76 14.33 -6.48
CA ILE A 113 7.80 13.32 -6.59
C ILE A 113 7.11 12.02 -7.02
N VAL A 114 7.46 11.51 -8.18
CA VAL A 114 7.05 10.18 -8.66
C VAL A 114 8.16 9.22 -8.31
N SER A 115 7.86 8.21 -7.47
CA SER A 115 8.89 7.34 -6.91
C SER A 115 8.58 5.87 -7.18
N GLY A 116 9.50 5.23 -7.89
CA GLY A 116 9.45 3.82 -8.26
C GLY A 116 10.53 3.47 -9.28
N GLY A 117 11.38 2.50 -8.97
CA GLY A 117 12.42 1.99 -9.87
C GLY A 117 11.86 1.08 -10.94
N GLN A 118 12.75 0.40 -11.64
CA GLN A 118 12.42 -0.58 -12.67
C GLN A 118 12.38 -1.98 -12.07
N GLY A 119 11.21 -2.61 -12.11
CA GLY A 119 10.99 -3.96 -11.64
C GLY A 119 11.19 -5.03 -12.72
N PRO A 120 11.17 -6.31 -12.35
CA PRO A 120 11.25 -7.40 -13.31
C PRO A 120 10.07 -7.38 -14.32
N GLY A 121 10.40 -7.41 -15.63
CA GLY A 121 9.42 -7.37 -16.70
C GLY A 121 8.91 -5.97 -17.05
N GLU A 122 9.61 -4.93 -16.60
CA GLU A 122 9.37 -3.54 -16.94
C GLU A 122 10.46 -3.05 -17.90
N ASP A 123 10.07 -2.33 -18.95
CA ASP A 123 11.01 -1.78 -19.94
C ASP A 123 11.55 -0.40 -19.53
N ILE A 124 10.84 0.28 -18.64
CA ILE A 124 11.15 1.60 -18.09
C ILE A 124 10.90 1.61 -16.58
N SER A 125 11.45 2.58 -15.86
CA SER A 125 11.15 2.75 -14.44
C SER A 125 9.70 3.14 -14.23
N GLU A 126 9.12 2.75 -13.08
CA GLU A 126 7.78 3.20 -12.70
C GLU A 126 7.72 4.74 -12.64
N ALA A 127 8.78 5.38 -12.14
CA ALA A 127 8.87 6.83 -12.07
C ALA A 127 8.86 7.50 -13.45
N ASP A 128 9.55 6.92 -14.45
CA ASP A 128 9.54 7.44 -15.81
C ASP A 128 8.15 7.34 -16.45
N ALA A 129 7.49 6.17 -16.31
CA ALA A 129 6.12 5.98 -16.76
C ALA A 129 5.14 6.96 -16.11
N MET A 130 5.30 7.21 -14.80
CA MET A 130 4.46 8.16 -14.05
C MET A 130 4.69 9.61 -14.49
N ALA A 131 5.95 10.01 -14.69
CA ALA A 131 6.29 11.36 -15.14
C ALA A 131 5.72 11.64 -16.54
N GLY A 132 5.88 10.69 -17.48
CA GLY A 132 5.30 10.78 -18.82
C GLY A 132 3.79 11.01 -18.76
N TYR A 133 3.07 10.18 -17.98
CA TYR A 133 1.63 10.30 -17.82
C TYR A 133 1.19 11.67 -17.28
N LEU A 134 1.85 12.17 -16.23
CA LEU A 134 1.50 13.46 -15.64
C LEU A 134 1.78 14.62 -16.61
N THR A 135 2.88 14.56 -17.34
CA THR A 135 3.24 15.58 -18.35
C THR A 135 2.26 15.57 -19.52
N GLU A 136 1.89 14.41 -20.03
CA GLU A 136 0.85 14.25 -21.05
C GLU A 136 -0.51 14.80 -20.60
N CYS A 137 -0.80 14.71 -19.28
CA CYS A 137 -2.01 15.27 -18.68
C CYS A 137 -1.91 16.77 -18.35
N GLY A 138 -0.81 17.46 -18.75
CA GLY A 138 -0.63 18.90 -18.64
C GLY A 138 0.04 19.40 -17.36
N ILE A 139 0.67 18.52 -16.57
CA ILE A 139 1.52 18.96 -15.46
C ILE A 139 2.87 19.40 -16.01
N LEU A 140 3.32 20.60 -15.63
CA LEU A 140 4.59 21.16 -16.09
C LEU A 140 5.78 20.28 -15.65
N PRO A 141 6.75 19.98 -16.54
CA PRO A 141 7.89 19.10 -16.22
C PRO A 141 8.73 19.56 -15.04
N ASP A 142 8.85 20.85 -14.79
CA ASP A 142 9.58 21.45 -13.67
C ASP A 142 8.94 21.18 -12.29
N ARG A 143 7.66 20.80 -12.29
CA ARG A 143 6.94 20.36 -11.09
C ARG A 143 7.11 18.86 -10.81
N VAL A 144 7.63 18.07 -11.75
CA VAL A 144 7.72 16.61 -11.65
C VAL A 144 9.15 16.18 -11.36
N ILE A 145 9.37 15.64 -10.18
CA ILE A 145 10.67 15.10 -9.73
C ILE A 145 10.61 13.58 -9.82
N ARG A 146 11.60 12.95 -10.47
CA ARG A 146 11.68 11.50 -10.61
C ARG A 146 12.60 10.90 -9.57
N GLU A 147 12.14 9.84 -8.91
CA GLU A 147 12.95 8.94 -8.08
C GLU A 147 12.84 7.54 -8.67
N GLU A 148 13.91 7.05 -9.30
CA GLU A 148 13.90 5.87 -10.18
C GLU A 148 14.66 4.66 -9.60
N ARG A 149 15.14 4.73 -8.35
CA ARG A 149 16.05 3.75 -7.77
C ARG A 149 15.40 2.80 -6.79
N SER A 150 14.24 3.15 -6.30
CA SER A 150 13.55 2.43 -5.24
C SER A 150 12.92 1.12 -5.74
N THR A 151 13.01 0.08 -4.92
CA THR A 151 12.43 -1.25 -5.17
C THR A 151 11.41 -1.65 -4.11
N SER A 152 11.17 -0.79 -3.13
CA SER A 152 10.23 -1.03 -2.03
C SER A 152 9.60 0.28 -1.55
N THR A 153 8.44 0.17 -0.89
CA THR A 153 7.77 1.35 -0.30
C THR A 153 8.66 2.12 0.67
N ARG A 154 9.52 1.44 1.43
CA ARG A 154 10.48 2.08 2.32
C ARG A 154 11.50 2.90 1.53
N GLU A 155 12.06 2.32 0.48
CA GLU A 155 13.02 3.00 -0.38
C GLU A 155 12.38 4.16 -1.15
N ASN A 156 11.13 4.01 -1.62
CA ASN A 156 10.38 5.12 -2.24
C ASN A 156 10.42 6.35 -1.32
N LEU A 157 10.07 6.17 -0.06
CA LEU A 157 10.03 7.26 0.91
C LEU A 157 11.42 7.71 1.35
N ALA A 158 12.35 6.78 1.58
CA ALA A 158 13.72 7.10 1.98
C ALA A 158 14.48 7.86 0.90
N TYR A 159 14.32 7.50 -0.38
CA TYR A 159 15.01 8.17 -1.48
C TYR A 159 14.35 9.49 -1.87
N SER A 160 13.02 9.60 -1.74
CA SER A 160 12.30 10.86 -1.94
C SER A 160 12.76 11.97 -0.98
N ARG A 161 13.28 11.63 0.21
CA ARG A 161 13.86 12.60 1.16
C ARG A 161 15.00 13.43 0.60
N LYS A 162 15.66 12.99 -0.47
CA LYS A 162 16.76 13.76 -1.11
C LYS A 162 16.26 15.04 -1.78
N PHE A 163 14.98 15.12 -2.07
CA PHE A 163 14.36 16.22 -2.82
C PHE A 163 13.58 17.20 -1.92
N LEU A 164 13.47 16.91 -0.62
CA LEU A 164 12.67 17.70 0.32
C LEU A 164 13.22 17.57 1.75
N ASP A 165 12.79 18.46 2.64
CA ASP A 165 13.02 18.31 4.09
C ASP A 165 11.80 17.65 4.75
N PRO A 166 11.87 16.34 5.11
CA PRO A 166 10.75 15.59 5.65
C PRO A 166 10.31 16.05 7.04
N ALA A 167 11.17 16.82 7.76
CA ALA A 167 10.86 17.33 9.08
C ALA A 167 10.11 18.67 9.07
N ARG A 168 10.29 19.46 8.02
CA ARG A 168 9.75 20.82 7.92
C ARG A 168 8.61 20.94 6.91
N GLN A 169 8.77 20.28 5.76
CA GLN A 169 7.81 20.41 4.66
C GLN A 169 6.62 19.48 4.82
N SER A 170 5.47 19.95 4.38
CA SER A 170 4.24 19.15 4.34
C SER A 170 4.22 18.26 3.11
N VAL A 171 3.94 16.97 3.30
CA VAL A 171 4.03 15.97 2.24
C VAL A 171 2.76 15.15 2.15
N GLY A 172 2.12 15.19 0.98
CA GLY A 172 1.02 14.31 0.64
C GLY A 172 1.54 12.96 0.12
N ILE A 173 1.06 11.85 0.65
CA ILE A 173 1.37 10.52 0.12
C ILE A 173 0.18 10.03 -0.69
N VAL A 174 0.43 9.71 -1.97
CA VAL A 174 -0.58 9.17 -2.89
C VAL A 174 -0.30 7.69 -3.11
N THR A 175 -1.24 6.85 -2.69
CA THR A 175 -1.21 5.40 -2.94
C THR A 175 -2.63 4.84 -2.86
N ASN A 176 -2.84 3.56 -3.24
CA ASN A 176 -4.15 2.94 -3.09
C ASN A 176 -4.58 2.90 -1.62
N GLY A 177 -5.87 3.11 -1.37
CA GLY A 177 -6.42 3.28 -0.03
C GLY A 177 -6.04 2.16 0.95
N PHE A 178 -6.14 0.88 0.53
CA PHE A 178 -5.76 -0.26 1.37
C PHE A 178 -4.29 -0.18 1.84
N HIS A 179 -3.39 0.40 1.06
CA HIS A 179 -1.97 0.52 1.36
C HIS A 179 -1.63 1.78 2.18
N MET A 180 -2.56 2.74 2.29
CA MET A 180 -2.31 4.08 2.85
C MET A 180 -1.81 4.05 4.29
N TYR A 181 -2.41 3.23 5.15
CA TYR A 181 -1.99 3.15 6.55
C TYR A 181 -0.54 2.69 6.70
N ARG A 182 -0.14 1.64 5.97
CA ARG A 182 1.23 1.12 5.98
C ARG A 182 2.23 2.13 5.40
N ALA A 183 1.88 2.81 4.31
CA ALA A 183 2.72 3.85 3.74
C ALA A 183 2.95 5.02 4.72
N ALA A 184 1.90 5.46 5.43
CA ALA A 184 2.00 6.51 6.44
C ALA A 184 2.86 6.08 7.66
N LEU A 185 2.78 4.81 8.10
CA LEU A 185 3.65 4.28 9.15
C LEU A 185 5.12 4.31 8.73
N ILE A 186 5.41 3.86 7.51
CA ILE A 186 6.79 3.86 6.98
C ILE A 186 7.29 5.31 6.83
N ALA A 187 6.47 6.23 6.33
CA ALA A 187 6.86 7.62 6.21
C ALA A 187 7.25 8.24 7.56
N ARG A 188 6.51 7.96 8.63
CA ARG A 188 6.86 8.40 9.97
C ARG A 188 8.21 7.85 10.44
N GLN A 189 8.51 6.59 10.13
CA GLN A 189 9.82 5.98 10.42
C GLN A 189 10.96 6.64 9.64
N GLU A 190 10.69 7.07 8.40
CA GLU A 190 11.64 7.78 7.55
C GLU A 190 11.75 9.28 7.91
N GLY A 191 11.10 9.74 8.98
CA GLY A 191 11.25 11.09 9.53
C GLY A 191 10.29 12.14 8.99
N TYR A 192 9.29 11.76 8.19
CA TYR A 192 8.24 12.67 7.75
C TYR A 192 7.34 13.07 8.92
N ARG A 193 7.25 14.37 9.23
CA ARG A 193 6.45 14.87 10.35
C ARG A 193 5.06 15.37 9.94
N HIS A 194 4.96 16.04 8.80
CA HIS A 194 3.72 16.64 8.31
C HIS A 194 3.19 15.84 7.12
N ILE A 195 2.49 14.73 7.42
CA ILE A 195 2.00 13.78 6.40
C ILE A 195 0.52 14.01 6.14
N HIS A 196 0.15 14.17 4.88
CA HIS A 196 -1.23 14.14 4.38
C HIS A 196 -1.48 12.85 3.61
N MET A 197 -2.56 12.17 3.94
CA MET A 197 -2.96 10.92 3.27
C MET A 197 -3.90 11.23 2.10
N ILE A 198 -3.52 10.81 0.90
CA ILE A 198 -4.27 11.03 -0.34
C ILE A 198 -4.58 9.65 -0.96
N PRO A 199 -5.59 8.93 -0.44
CA PRO A 199 -5.91 7.58 -0.89
C PRO A 199 -6.53 7.56 -2.27
N ALA A 200 -5.93 6.80 -3.19
CA ALA A 200 -6.51 6.44 -4.47
C ALA A 200 -7.44 5.23 -4.35
N THR A 201 -8.40 5.13 -5.24
CA THR A 201 -9.31 3.98 -5.32
C THR A 201 -8.57 2.68 -5.67
N SER A 202 -9.22 1.56 -5.46
CA SER A 202 -8.74 0.23 -5.86
C SER A 202 -9.85 -0.57 -6.53
N ASN A 203 -9.48 -1.64 -7.21
CA ASN A 203 -10.47 -2.53 -7.83
C ASN A 203 -11.30 -3.22 -6.74
N PRO A 204 -12.64 -3.04 -6.70
CA PRO A 204 -13.49 -3.55 -5.64
C PRO A 204 -13.51 -5.09 -5.56
N VAL A 205 -13.31 -5.79 -6.66
CA VAL A 205 -13.28 -7.27 -6.68
C VAL A 205 -12.16 -7.82 -5.79
N PHE A 206 -11.02 -7.14 -5.74
CA PHE A 206 -9.87 -7.55 -4.93
C PHE A 206 -9.82 -6.89 -3.54
N GLN A 207 -10.81 -6.07 -3.19
CA GLN A 207 -10.76 -5.24 -1.99
C GLN A 207 -10.55 -6.05 -0.71
N ILE A 208 -11.33 -7.13 -0.51
CA ILE A 208 -11.20 -8.00 0.67
C ILE A 208 -9.82 -8.67 0.70
N ASN A 209 -9.34 -9.14 -0.46
CA ASN A 209 -8.03 -9.76 -0.57
C ASN A 209 -6.90 -8.77 -0.24
N TYR A 210 -7.03 -7.51 -0.67
CA TYR A 210 -6.07 -6.46 -0.33
C TYR A 210 -6.07 -6.13 1.16
N LEU A 211 -7.24 -6.03 1.79
CA LEU A 211 -7.37 -5.75 3.22
C LEU A 211 -6.68 -6.83 4.04
N VAL A 212 -7.02 -8.10 3.84
CA VAL A 212 -6.40 -9.21 4.57
C VAL A 212 -4.88 -9.27 4.34
N ARG A 213 -4.41 -9.04 3.12
CA ARG A 213 -2.97 -8.95 2.84
C ARG A 213 -2.31 -7.80 3.60
N GLU A 214 -2.92 -6.63 3.61
CA GLU A 214 -2.39 -5.47 4.30
C GLU A 214 -2.42 -5.64 5.83
N PHE A 215 -3.41 -6.33 6.37
CA PHE A 215 -3.40 -6.72 7.78
C PHE A 215 -2.08 -7.40 8.16
N PHE A 216 -1.71 -8.48 7.45
CA PHE A 216 -0.45 -9.18 7.73
C PHE A 216 0.79 -8.32 7.49
N ALA A 217 0.79 -7.49 6.45
CA ALA A 217 1.89 -6.58 6.17
C ALA A 217 2.07 -5.51 7.26
N VAL A 218 0.97 -4.96 7.78
CA VAL A 218 0.98 -3.99 8.88
C VAL A 218 1.39 -4.68 10.18
N LEU A 219 0.83 -5.85 10.48
CA LEU A 219 1.19 -6.62 11.67
C LEU A 219 2.70 -6.94 11.70
N TYR A 220 3.23 -7.44 10.57
CA TYR A 220 4.66 -7.69 10.42
C TYR A 220 5.50 -6.42 10.62
N LEU A 221 5.08 -5.30 10.03
CA LEU A 221 5.76 -4.01 10.20
C LEU A 221 5.76 -3.58 11.66
N MET A 222 4.62 -3.68 12.37
CA MET A 222 4.50 -3.31 13.77
C MET A 222 5.39 -4.19 14.66
N ILE A 223 5.38 -5.50 14.46
CA ILE A 223 6.27 -6.43 15.18
C ILE A 223 7.74 -6.02 14.97
N LYS A 224 8.13 -5.74 13.74
CA LYS A 224 9.49 -5.31 13.42
C LYS A 224 9.88 -3.97 14.04
N MET A 225 8.92 -3.11 14.33
CA MET A 225 9.15 -1.84 15.05
C MET A 225 9.42 -2.05 16.55
N TYR A 226 8.79 -3.07 17.16
CA TYR A 226 8.92 -3.35 18.59
C TYR A 226 10.07 -4.31 18.93
N ILE A 227 10.50 -5.14 17.98
CA ILE A 227 11.67 -6.00 18.18
C ILE A 227 12.93 -5.19 17.86
N PRO A 228 13.76 -4.82 18.84
CA PRO A 228 15.01 -4.10 18.58
C PRO A 228 15.99 -5.07 17.92
N GLY A 229 15.95 -5.16 16.61
CA GLY A 229 16.82 -5.97 15.80
C GLY A 229 17.69 -5.10 14.91
N LYS A 230 18.99 -5.03 15.25
CA LYS A 230 20.13 -4.53 14.45
C LYS A 230 19.78 -3.34 13.53
N LYS A 231 20.12 -2.13 13.98
CA LYS A 231 20.36 -1.01 13.08
C LYS A 231 21.25 -1.54 11.94
N ARG A 232 20.70 -1.66 10.74
CA ARG A 232 21.53 -1.84 9.56
C ARG A 232 22.27 -0.52 9.38
N ALA A 233 23.58 -0.59 9.60
CA ALA A 233 24.55 0.44 9.24
C ALA A 233 24.47 0.73 7.74
#